data_4279ba514368e46f3c3eb29aeae1af0a
#
_entry.id   4279ba514368e46f3c3eb29aeae1af0a
#
_cell.length_a   1.000
_cell.length_b   1.000
_cell.length_c   1.000
_cell.angle_alpha   90.00
_cell.angle_beta   90.00
_cell.angle_gamma   90.00
#
_symmetry.space_group_name_H-M   'P 1'
#
loop_
_entity.id
_entity.type
_entity.pdbx_description
1 polymer ?
#
loop_
_entity_poly.entity_id
_entity_poly.type
_entity_poly.pdbx_seq_one_letter_code
_entity_poly.pdbx_strand_id
1 'polypeptide(L)'
;MNKYIKGLLSLTIMFTIGCEDNDNEVGATSVAFDITRIDVKSTGDSDVSQPELVRFVSSTEGVIVNSKTNSLDFFGISGTGLTMGTASVTLTDDPEGESSSIDVSVDNSIIAGVVTKGACAKGELYLIEAATKTKYGPYQLGYNPDAVDISVDNQYVVVVNEYDYGDGVDGGCDSIARPGVTIYDISGGLGNATLVKDMVINHTGSNGDLAEPEGVKIAPDGRTVFMTLQESNEIGWFDILSPPDTLVYKMEFTSVNHKPDGIWVNDAQTYVATAGEIDGQLCVTMLDGANGAPSTQTYANLASDLPSSWTWEDITKGIEPEEILIVDKDDQSFMISTLQDAGAVVVYDITDPQNPVYDSGAITELNDYTQEEGGMSSGEPEGLHYKNGFVLVANTGDPSVALFKASWVD
;
A
#
# COMPACT_ATOMS: atom_id res chain seq x y z
N MET A 1 38.21 84.06 -27.11
CA MET A 1 38.08 82.97 -26.11
C MET A 1 37.30 81.85 -26.73
N ASN A 2 37.96 80.72 -26.96
CA ASN A 2 37.47 79.52 -27.64
C ASN A 2 36.39 78.81 -26.89
N LYS A 3 35.41 78.31 -27.63
CA LYS A 3 34.74 77.09 -27.22
C LYS A 3 34.31 76.28 -28.42
N TYR A 4 34.90 75.11 -28.52
CA TYR A 4 34.60 74.05 -29.48
C TYR A 4 33.25 73.39 -29.16
N ILE A 5 32.43 73.22 -30.17
CA ILE A 5 31.25 72.35 -30.15
C ILE A 5 31.64 71.09 -30.90
N LYS A 6 31.65 69.98 -30.19
CA LYS A 6 31.81 68.65 -30.78
C LYS A 6 30.42 68.12 -31.07
N GLY A 7 30.11 67.90 -32.34
CA GLY A 7 28.94 67.19 -32.77
C GLY A 7 29.04 65.71 -32.43
N LEU A 8 27.99 65.16 -31.82
CA LEU A 8 27.81 63.76 -31.57
C LEU A 8 26.95 63.19 -32.69
N LEU A 9 27.58 62.33 -33.51
CA LEU A 9 26.92 61.58 -34.56
C LEU A 9 26.27 60.37 -33.90
N SER A 10 24.92 60.32 -33.86
CA SER A 10 24.16 59.19 -33.38
C SER A 10 24.07 58.15 -34.50
N LEU A 11 24.78 57.04 -34.33
CA LEU A 11 24.68 55.84 -35.18
C LEU A 11 23.59 54.95 -34.63
N THR A 12 22.41 54.97 -35.22
CA THR A 12 21.31 54.05 -34.88
C THR A 12 21.61 52.70 -35.57
N ILE A 13 22.09 51.76 -34.80
CA ILE A 13 22.19 50.36 -35.24
C ILE A 13 20.83 49.72 -34.96
N MET A 14 20.07 49.44 -36.00
CA MET A 14 18.91 48.56 -35.94
C MET A 14 19.43 47.12 -35.76
N PHE A 15 19.29 46.57 -34.58
CA PHE A 15 19.31 45.13 -34.40
C PHE A 15 17.96 44.57 -34.77
N THR A 16 17.86 43.87 -35.89
CA THR A 16 16.81 42.94 -36.14
C THR A 16 17.08 41.73 -35.23
N ILE A 17 16.32 41.65 -34.11
CA ILE A 17 16.26 40.44 -33.34
C ILE A 17 15.39 39.51 -34.16
N GLY A 18 16.05 38.60 -34.90
CA GLY A 18 15.40 37.38 -35.37
C GLY A 18 15.07 36.57 -34.12
N CYS A 19 13.81 36.36 -33.82
CA CYS A 19 13.37 35.24 -33.00
C CYS A 19 13.71 34.00 -33.85
N GLU A 20 14.85 33.39 -33.61
CA GLU A 20 14.99 31.95 -33.82
C GLU A 20 14.25 31.31 -32.64
N ASP A 21 13.12 30.70 -32.94
CA ASP A 21 12.49 29.72 -32.09
C ASP A 21 13.48 28.56 -31.94
N ASN A 22 14.40 28.69 -30.99
CA ASN A 22 15.11 27.55 -30.45
C ASN A 22 14.15 26.84 -29.49
N ASP A 23 13.24 26.09 -30.05
CA ASP A 23 12.61 24.95 -29.39
C ASP A 23 13.67 23.84 -29.16
N ASN A 24 14.71 24.19 -28.43
CA ASN A 24 15.42 23.21 -27.63
C ASN A 24 14.67 23.15 -26.30
N GLU A 25 13.50 22.56 -26.31
CA GLU A 25 13.12 21.73 -25.20
C GLU A 25 14.23 20.68 -25.04
N VAL A 26 15.16 20.97 -24.14
CA VAL A 26 15.88 19.90 -23.47
C VAL A 26 14.77 19.21 -22.69
N GLY A 27 14.12 18.25 -23.34
CA GLY A 27 13.26 17.32 -22.68
C GLY A 27 14.09 16.77 -21.53
N ALA A 28 13.71 17.09 -20.31
CA ALA A 28 14.14 16.30 -19.19
C ALA A 28 13.78 14.87 -19.61
N THR A 29 14.79 14.04 -19.78
CA THR A 29 14.60 12.61 -19.95
C THR A 29 13.99 12.18 -18.63
N SER A 30 12.66 12.11 -18.60
CA SER A 30 11.97 11.49 -17.48
C SER A 30 12.45 10.05 -17.46
N VAL A 31 13.21 9.71 -16.45
CA VAL A 31 13.51 8.30 -16.19
C VAL A 31 12.18 7.67 -15.87
N ALA A 32 11.72 6.82 -16.74
CA ALA A 32 10.49 6.07 -16.53
C ALA A 32 10.78 4.88 -15.60
N PHE A 33 9.81 4.56 -14.75
CA PHE A 33 9.82 3.32 -13.97
C PHE A 33 8.89 2.34 -14.67
N ASP A 34 9.46 1.49 -15.50
CA ASP A 34 8.70 0.51 -16.27
C ASP A 34 8.53 -0.79 -15.48
N ILE A 35 7.30 -1.32 -15.46
CA ILE A 35 6.99 -2.63 -14.92
C ILE A 35 6.63 -3.59 -16.04
N THR A 36 7.39 -4.68 -16.15
CA THR A 36 7.18 -5.71 -17.17
C THR A 36 6.85 -7.04 -16.51
N ARG A 37 5.70 -7.62 -16.83
CA ARG A 37 5.31 -8.94 -16.32
C ARG A 37 6.30 -10.02 -16.76
N ILE A 38 6.82 -10.78 -15.80
CA ILE A 38 7.71 -11.93 -16.04
C ILE A 38 6.92 -13.22 -16.04
N ASP A 39 6.08 -13.43 -15.04
CA ASP A 39 5.36 -14.67 -14.83
C ASP A 39 4.08 -14.44 -14.01
N VAL A 40 3.09 -15.31 -14.20
CA VAL A 40 1.91 -15.42 -13.34
C VAL A 40 1.68 -16.90 -13.06
N LYS A 41 1.45 -17.27 -11.81
CA LYS A 41 1.20 -18.66 -11.40
C LYS A 41 -0.04 -18.78 -10.56
N SER A 42 -0.92 -19.70 -10.93
CA SER A 42 -2.04 -20.09 -10.09
C SER A 42 -1.55 -20.65 -8.75
N THR A 43 -2.24 -20.29 -7.69
CA THR A 43 -2.05 -20.82 -6.33
C THR A 43 -2.98 -21.99 -6.04
N GLY A 44 -3.98 -22.22 -6.88
CA GLY A 44 -4.99 -23.28 -6.77
C GLY A 44 -6.31 -22.84 -7.38
N ASP A 45 -7.33 -23.69 -7.24
CA ASP A 45 -8.70 -23.31 -7.59
C ASP A 45 -9.30 -22.41 -6.50
N SER A 46 -10.23 -21.53 -6.85
CA SER A 46 -10.87 -20.58 -5.92
C SER A 46 -11.61 -21.23 -4.73
N ASP A 47 -11.96 -22.50 -4.83
CA ASP A 47 -12.54 -23.27 -3.72
C ASP A 47 -11.51 -23.61 -2.62
N VAL A 48 -10.20 -23.53 -2.93
CA VAL A 48 -9.10 -23.98 -2.05
C VAL A 48 -7.98 -22.97 -1.88
N SER A 49 -8.04 -21.87 -2.61
CA SER A 49 -7.03 -20.80 -2.55
C SER A 49 -7.66 -19.45 -2.74
N GLN A 50 -7.25 -18.51 -1.91
CA GLN A 50 -7.56 -17.09 -2.00
C GLN A 50 -6.37 -16.33 -1.43
N PRO A 51 -5.43 -15.93 -2.29
CA PRO A 51 -4.24 -15.19 -1.87
C PRO A 51 -4.57 -13.71 -1.69
N GLU A 52 -4.68 -13.26 -0.44
CA GLU A 52 -4.96 -11.86 -0.11
C GLU A 52 -3.71 -11.00 -0.28
N LEU A 53 -2.71 -11.20 0.54
CA LEU A 53 -1.48 -10.43 0.52
C LEU A 53 -0.27 -11.28 0.13
N VAL A 54 0.73 -10.62 -0.48
CA VAL A 54 1.99 -11.23 -0.89
C VAL A 54 3.17 -10.43 -0.38
N ARG A 55 4.23 -11.13 0.08
CA ARG A 55 5.48 -10.48 0.52
C ARG A 55 6.71 -11.25 0.02
N PHE A 56 7.80 -10.53 -0.24
CA PHE A 56 9.11 -11.14 -0.40
C PHE A 56 9.66 -11.56 0.97
N VAL A 57 10.02 -12.83 1.13
CA VAL A 57 10.78 -13.34 2.29
C VAL A 57 12.28 -13.18 2.03
N SER A 58 12.70 -13.29 0.77
CA SER A 58 14.07 -13.05 0.33
C SER A 58 14.09 -12.65 -1.15
N SER A 59 15.27 -12.51 -1.75
CA SER A 59 15.38 -12.33 -3.21
C SER A 59 14.95 -13.55 -4.03
N THR A 60 14.79 -14.71 -3.38
CA THR A 60 14.48 -16.00 -4.05
C THR A 60 13.27 -16.73 -3.45
N GLU A 61 12.62 -16.15 -2.46
CA GLU A 61 11.44 -16.73 -1.81
C GLU A 61 10.41 -15.65 -1.52
N GLY A 62 9.16 -15.96 -1.82
CA GLY A 62 7.97 -15.16 -1.46
C GLY A 62 7.02 -15.97 -0.60
N VAL A 63 6.05 -15.28 -0.01
CA VAL A 63 4.97 -15.85 0.80
C VAL A 63 3.67 -15.13 0.47
N ILE A 64 2.57 -15.88 0.41
CA ILE A 64 1.21 -15.36 0.41
C ILE A 64 0.50 -15.76 1.70
N VAL A 65 -0.43 -14.92 2.15
CA VAL A 65 -1.48 -15.34 3.06
C VAL A 65 -2.64 -15.91 2.24
N ASN A 66 -3.09 -17.09 2.61
CA ASN A 66 -4.17 -17.79 1.92
C ASN A 66 -5.34 -17.95 2.89
N SER A 67 -6.38 -17.15 2.69
CA SER A 67 -7.54 -17.10 3.59
C SER A 67 -8.36 -18.40 3.57
N LYS A 68 -8.45 -19.08 2.43
CA LYS A 68 -9.19 -20.36 2.31
C LYS A 68 -8.59 -21.50 3.12
N THR A 69 -7.27 -21.52 3.29
CA THR A 69 -6.56 -22.58 3.99
C THR A 69 -5.98 -22.13 5.32
N ASN A 70 -6.16 -20.87 5.67
CA ASN A 70 -5.60 -20.26 6.88
C ASN A 70 -4.10 -20.52 7.01
N SER A 71 -3.36 -20.32 5.91
CA SER A 71 -1.95 -20.64 5.83
C SER A 71 -1.11 -19.55 5.20
N LEU A 72 0.16 -19.58 5.53
CA LEU A 72 1.22 -18.89 4.79
C LEU A 72 1.81 -19.87 3.79
N ASP A 73 1.60 -19.64 2.51
CA ASP A 73 2.08 -20.51 1.45
C ASP A 73 3.32 -19.89 0.78
N PHE A 74 4.43 -20.61 0.81
CA PHE A 74 5.71 -20.15 0.32
C PHE A 74 5.94 -20.59 -1.12
N PHE A 75 6.63 -19.75 -1.88
CA PHE A 75 6.97 -20.02 -3.27
C PHE A 75 8.37 -19.50 -3.62
N GLY A 76 9.00 -20.15 -4.59
CA GLY A 76 10.32 -19.79 -5.10
C GLY A 76 10.21 -18.68 -6.15
N ILE A 77 11.20 -17.78 -6.15
CA ILE A 77 11.33 -16.66 -7.10
C ILE A 77 12.64 -16.78 -7.83
N SER A 78 12.63 -16.57 -9.14
CA SER A 78 13.83 -16.46 -9.98
C SER A 78 13.69 -15.26 -10.92
N GLY A 79 14.77 -14.85 -11.57
CA GLY A 79 14.72 -13.80 -12.60
C GLY A 79 13.86 -14.16 -13.83
N THR A 80 13.34 -15.38 -13.92
CA THR A 80 12.57 -15.90 -15.05
C THR A 80 11.20 -16.45 -14.66
N GLY A 81 10.81 -16.39 -13.38
CA GLY A 81 9.47 -16.85 -12.98
C GLY A 81 9.38 -17.38 -11.55
N LEU A 82 8.22 -17.89 -11.25
CA LEU A 82 7.76 -18.38 -9.96
C LEU A 82 7.70 -19.90 -9.91
N THR A 83 7.91 -20.46 -8.70
CA THR A 83 7.72 -21.90 -8.42
C THR A 83 6.85 -22.04 -7.18
N MET A 84 5.58 -22.41 -7.35
CA MET A 84 4.61 -22.48 -6.28
C MET A 84 4.81 -23.71 -5.38
N GLY A 85 4.31 -23.63 -4.13
CA GLY A 85 4.17 -24.76 -3.22
C GLY A 85 5.48 -25.29 -2.64
N THR A 86 6.43 -24.41 -2.30
CA THR A 86 7.72 -24.83 -1.71
C THR A 86 7.60 -25.22 -0.23
N ALA A 87 6.70 -24.59 0.52
CA ALA A 87 6.36 -24.87 1.91
C ALA A 87 5.02 -24.24 2.27
N SER A 88 4.40 -24.66 3.39
CA SER A 88 3.22 -24.03 3.97
C SER A 88 3.29 -24.06 5.50
N VAL A 89 2.74 -23.01 6.14
CA VAL A 89 2.59 -22.89 7.61
C VAL A 89 1.14 -22.56 7.91
N THR A 90 0.39 -23.52 8.44
CA THR A 90 -0.98 -23.28 8.92
C THR A 90 -0.95 -22.32 10.11
N LEU A 91 -1.65 -21.21 10.01
CA LEU A 91 -1.80 -20.23 11.10
C LEU A 91 -2.79 -20.76 12.13
N THR A 92 -4.00 -21.11 11.70
CA THR A 92 -5.03 -21.63 12.58
C THR A 92 -5.77 -22.82 11.97
N ASP A 93 -6.24 -23.73 12.83
CA ASP A 93 -7.18 -24.83 12.47
C ASP A 93 -8.62 -24.48 12.90
N ASP A 94 -8.86 -23.26 13.38
CA ASP A 94 -10.17 -22.80 13.76
C ASP A 94 -11.06 -22.62 12.52
N PRO A 95 -12.21 -23.31 12.44
CA PRO A 95 -13.08 -23.21 11.27
C PRO A 95 -13.77 -21.84 11.11
N GLU A 96 -13.76 -21.01 12.16
CA GLU A 96 -14.23 -19.62 12.11
C GLU A 96 -13.08 -18.63 11.92
N GLY A 97 -11.84 -19.13 11.81
CA GLY A 97 -10.67 -18.30 11.54
C GLY A 97 -10.51 -18.04 10.07
N GLU A 98 -10.07 -16.84 9.74
CA GLU A 98 -9.67 -16.41 8.39
C GLU A 98 -8.38 -15.62 8.48
N SER A 99 -7.36 -16.02 7.70
CA SER A 99 -6.10 -15.27 7.68
C SER A 99 -6.23 -14.09 6.74
N SER A 100 -6.11 -12.89 7.28
CA SER A 100 -6.36 -11.63 6.55
C SER A 100 -5.06 -10.96 6.11
N SER A 101 -4.03 -10.93 6.93
CA SER A 101 -2.88 -10.07 6.66
C SER A 101 -1.53 -10.70 6.99
N ILE A 102 -0.49 -10.23 6.29
CA ILE A 102 0.92 -10.56 6.57
C ILE A 102 1.83 -9.35 6.41
N ASP A 103 2.90 -9.33 7.20
CA ASP A 103 4.07 -8.52 6.90
C ASP A 103 5.37 -9.31 7.12
N VAL A 104 6.44 -8.87 6.46
CA VAL A 104 7.79 -9.46 6.58
C VAL A 104 8.76 -8.36 6.97
N SER A 105 9.48 -8.57 8.08
CA SER A 105 10.47 -7.61 8.56
C SER A 105 11.49 -7.22 7.49
N VAL A 106 12.01 -6.00 7.58
CA VAL A 106 12.96 -5.43 6.60
C VAL A 106 14.20 -6.31 6.42
N ASP A 107 14.69 -6.93 7.50
CA ASP A 107 15.82 -7.86 7.47
C ASP A 107 15.45 -9.29 7.05
N ASN A 108 14.18 -9.55 6.77
CA ASN A 108 13.60 -10.82 6.35
C ASN A 108 13.73 -11.96 7.39
N SER A 109 13.85 -11.63 8.65
CA SER A 109 13.98 -12.63 9.72
C SER A 109 12.65 -13.06 10.32
N ILE A 110 11.63 -12.20 10.26
CA ILE A 110 10.34 -12.35 10.91
C ILE A 110 9.22 -12.22 9.89
N ILE A 111 8.19 -13.05 10.03
CA ILE A 111 6.90 -12.90 9.34
C ILE A 111 5.85 -12.76 10.44
N ALA A 112 5.01 -11.74 10.35
CA ALA A 112 3.81 -11.60 11.16
C ALA A 112 2.59 -12.03 10.31
N GLY A 113 1.76 -12.90 10.83
CA GLY A 113 0.52 -13.35 10.19
C GLY A 113 -0.67 -13.12 11.11
N VAL A 114 -1.75 -12.62 10.55
CA VAL A 114 -2.95 -12.24 11.28
C VAL A 114 -4.11 -13.15 10.91
N VAL A 115 -4.96 -13.43 11.90
CA VAL A 115 -6.16 -14.25 11.74
C VAL A 115 -7.33 -13.54 12.40
N THR A 116 -8.40 -13.33 11.65
CA THR A 116 -9.72 -12.92 12.17
C THR A 116 -10.44 -14.14 12.74
N LYS A 117 -11.44 -13.94 13.57
CA LYS A 117 -12.23 -15.02 14.16
C LYS A 117 -13.67 -14.56 14.35
N GLY A 118 -14.54 -14.83 13.41
CA GLY A 118 -15.95 -14.55 13.49
C GLY A 118 -16.32 -13.22 14.22
N ALA A 119 -17.41 -12.63 13.89
CA ALA A 119 -17.76 -11.25 14.23
C ALA A 119 -17.61 -10.82 15.71
N CYS A 120 -17.74 -11.74 16.66
CA CYS A 120 -17.68 -11.42 18.08
C CYS A 120 -16.44 -11.95 18.80
N ALA A 121 -15.47 -12.48 18.08
CA ALA A 121 -14.26 -13.04 18.67
C ALA A 121 -13.06 -12.14 18.37
N LYS A 122 -12.15 -12.10 19.32
CA LYS A 122 -10.86 -11.42 19.13
C LYS A 122 -9.95 -12.25 18.23
N GLY A 123 -9.29 -11.57 17.29
CA GLY A 123 -8.33 -12.18 16.39
C GLY A 123 -7.02 -12.60 17.05
N GLU A 124 -6.13 -13.15 16.26
CA GLU A 124 -4.85 -13.72 16.69
C GLU A 124 -3.70 -13.27 15.79
N LEU A 125 -2.56 -12.94 16.42
CA LEU A 125 -1.29 -12.71 15.77
C LEU A 125 -0.41 -13.95 15.92
N TYR A 126 0.21 -14.36 14.84
CA TYR A 126 1.25 -15.38 14.80
C TYR A 126 2.56 -14.76 14.30
N LEU A 127 3.65 -15.05 14.98
CA LEU A 127 4.99 -14.66 14.59
C LEU A 127 5.75 -15.89 14.10
N ILE A 128 6.36 -15.78 12.94
CA ILE A 128 7.06 -16.89 12.29
C ILE A 128 8.52 -16.52 12.09
N GLU A 129 9.45 -17.37 12.53
CA GLU A 129 10.84 -17.25 12.15
C GLU A 129 11.01 -17.64 10.67
N ALA A 130 11.33 -16.68 9.82
CA ALA A 130 11.30 -16.85 8.38
C ALA A 130 12.22 -17.98 7.87
N ALA A 131 13.40 -18.16 8.48
CA ALA A 131 14.38 -19.17 8.06
C ALA A 131 13.94 -20.61 8.36
N THR A 132 13.31 -20.83 9.52
CA THR A 132 12.94 -22.18 10.01
C THR A 132 11.47 -22.50 9.80
N LYS A 133 10.64 -21.48 9.47
CA LYS A 133 9.19 -21.55 9.41
C LYS A 133 8.56 -21.93 10.78
N THR A 134 9.29 -21.67 11.87
CA THR A 134 8.80 -21.95 13.23
C THR A 134 7.79 -20.88 13.63
N LYS A 135 6.59 -21.33 13.98
CA LYS A 135 5.45 -20.48 14.38
C LYS A 135 5.41 -20.31 15.90
N TYR A 136 5.18 -19.08 16.36
CA TYR A 136 4.95 -18.67 17.75
C TYR A 136 3.61 -17.96 17.87
N GLY A 137 2.99 -18.03 19.05
CA GLY A 137 1.66 -17.49 19.31
C GLY A 137 0.66 -18.62 19.62
N PRO A 138 -0.66 -18.40 19.57
CA PRO A 138 -1.28 -17.12 19.21
C PRO A 138 -1.10 -16.02 20.26
N TYR A 139 -1.00 -14.76 19.80
CA TYR A 139 -1.09 -13.57 20.62
C TYR A 139 -2.41 -12.88 20.32
N GLN A 140 -3.17 -12.54 21.37
CA GLN A 140 -4.53 -12.00 21.21
C GLN A 140 -4.52 -10.58 20.62
N LEU A 141 -5.37 -10.34 19.63
CA LEU A 141 -5.61 -9.05 18.98
C LEU A 141 -6.95 -8.43 19.42
N GLY A 142 -7.34 -7.35 18.76
CA GLY A 142 -8.70 -6.79 18.81
C GLY A 142 -9.70 -7.62 17.99
N TYR A 143 -10.80 -7.00 17.63
CA TYR A 143 -11.87 -7.61 16.81
C TYR A 143 -11.61 -7.30 15.34
N ASN A 144 -11.81 -8.27 14.48
CA ASN A 144 -11.61 -8.18 13.05
C ASN A 144 -10.24 -7.48 12.71
N PRO A 145 -9.10 -8.10 13.05
CA PRO A 145 -7.81 -7.52 12.67
C PRO A 145 -7.62 -7.62 11.17
N ASP A 146 -7.20 -6.50 10.55
CA ASP A 146 -7.07 -6.39 9.12
C ASP A 146 -5.62 -6.25 8.65
N ALA A 147 -4.88 -5.24 9.08
CA ALA A 147 -3.51 -5.04 8.63
C ALA A 147 -2.48 -5.14 9.75
N VAL A 148 -1.25 -5.57 9.37
CA VAL A 148 -0.10 -5.72 10.26
C VAL A 148 1.15 -5.10 9.67
N ASP A 149 1.98 -4.45 10.51
CA ASP A 149 3.30 -3.98 10.12
C ASP A 149 4.33 -4.24 11.23
N ILE A 150 5.58 -4.52 10.85
CA ILE A 150 6.71 -4.80 11.74
C ILE A 150 7.66 -3.59 11.72
N SER A 151 8.03 -3.08 12.88
CA SER A 151 8.98 -1.96 12.93
C SER A 151 10.33 -2.32 12.31
N VAL A 152 10.98 -1.32 11.70
CA VAL A 152 12.24 -1.48 10.96
C VAL A 152 13.38 -2.08 11.82
N ASP A 153 13.33 -1.89 13.14
CA ASP A 153 14.27 -2.41 14.12
C ASP A 153 13.85 -3.76 14.73
N ASN A 154 12.75 -4.36 14.25
CA ASN A 154 12.18 -5.62 14.73
C ASN A 154 11.83 -5.61 16.23
N GLN A 155 11.49 -4.46 16.79
CA GLN A 155 11.11 -4.36 18.21
C GLN A 155 9.60 -4.42 18.42
N TYR A 156 8.83 -3.94 17.46
CA TYR A 156 7.37 -3.84 17.58
C TYR A 156 6.64 -4.47 16.43
N VAL A 157 5.45 -4.97 16.73
CA VAL A 157 4.41 -5.32 15.74
C VAL A 157 3.18 -4.52 16.06
N VAL A 158 2.62 -3.89 15.06
CA VAL A 158 1.37 -3.13 15.15
C VAL A 158 0.33 -3.78 14.26
N VAL A 159 -0.86 -4.01 14.82
CA VAL A 159 -2.00 -4.55 14.09
C VAL A 159 -3.17 -3.60 14.25
N VAL A 160 -3.79 -3.20 13.16
CA VAL A 160 -5.07 -2.50 13.18
C VAL A 160 -6.21 -3.51 13.21
N ASN A 161 -7.29 -3.16 13.88
CA ASN A 161 -8.46 -4.01 14.07
C ASN A 161 -9.66 -3.21 13.59
N GLU A 162 -10.15 -3.56 12.44
CA GLU A 162 -11.18 -2.87 11.68
C GLU A 162 -12.50 -2.78 12.48
N TYR A 163 -13.01 -3.89 12.92
CA TYR A 163 -14.37 -4.05 13.46
C TYR A 163 -15.43 -3.46 12.55
N ASP A 164 -15.76 -4.17 11.55
CA ASP A 164 -16.83 -3.88 10.61
C ASP A 164 -18.18 -3.67 11.31
N TYR A 165 -18.66 -2.42 11.29
CA TYR A 165 -19.90 -2.00 11.95
C TYR A 165 -21.01 -1.80 10.92
N GLY A 166 -21.88 -2.78 10.80
CA GLY A 166 -23.14 -2.56 10.07
C GLY A 166 -23.43 -3.46 8.90
N ASP A 167 -22.51 -4.28 8.45
CA ASP A 167 -22.74 -5.21 7.34
C ASP A 167 -23.59 -6.45 7.71
N GLY A 168 -24.20 -6.41 8.88
CA GLY A 168 -25.12 -7.46 9.33
C GLY A 168 -24.43 -8.75 9.75
N VAL A 169 -23.10 -8.75 9.78
CA VAL A 169 -22.26 -9.89 10.20
C VAL A 169 -22.10 -9.89 11.72
N ASP A 170 -22.22 -8.75 12.34
CA ASP A 170 -21.89 -8.45 13.72
C ASP A 170 -22.74 -9.12 14.80
N GLY A 171 -23.78 -9.86 14.42
CA GLY A 171 -24.52 -10.75 15.32
C GLY A 171 -24.87 -10.18 16.70
N GLY A 172 -24.77 -8.87 16.91
CA GLY A 172 -25.00 -8.19 18.18
C GLY A 172 -23.74 -7.92 19.00
N CYS A 173 -22.56 -7.85 18.39
CA CYS A 173 -21.28 -7.57 19.05
C CYS A 173 -21.06 -6.09 19.38
N ASP A 174 -21.84 -5.18 18.84
CA ASP A 174 -21.76 -3.72 18.98
C ASP A 174 -21.55 -3.21 20.40
N SER A 175 -21.95 -4.00 21.40
CA SER A 175 -21.78 -3.60 22.80
C SER A 175 -20.37 -3.87 23.35
N ILE A 176 -19.56 -4.72 22.68
CA ILE A 176 -18.26 -5.19 23.17
C ILE A 176 -17.11 -4.96 22.19
N ALA A 177 -17.37 -5.05 20.89
CA ALA A 177 -16.37 -4.86 19.85
C ALA A 177 -16.22 -3.37 19.51
N ARG A 178 -15.02 -2.96 19.12
CA ARG A 178 -14.67 -1.60 18.67
C ARG A 178 -13.46 -1.68 17.77
N PRO A 179 -13.37 -0.79 16.76
CA PRO A 179 -12.13 -0.62 16.02
C PRO A 179 -10.99 -0.23 16.95
N GLY A 180 -9.77 -0.60 16.58
CA GLY A 180 -8.64 -0.34 17.45
C GLY A 180 -7.28 -0.67 16.87
N VAL A 181 -6.26 -0.59 17.75
CA VAL A 181 -4.88 -0.94 17.42
C VAL A 181 -4.28 -1.77 18.54
N THR A 182 -3.67 -2.89 18.18
CA THR A 182 -2.94 -3.75 19.12
C THR A 182 -1.44 -3.66 18.84
N ILE A 183 -0.65 -3.42 19.88
CA ILE A 183 0.81 -3.25 19.80
C ILE A 183 1.50 -4.30 20.66
N TYR A 184 2.41 -5.06 20.06
CA TYR A 184 3.28 -6.01 20.75
C TYR A 184 4.75 -5.58 20.70
N ASP A 185 5.46 -5.69 21.82
CA ASP A 185 6.92 -5.66 21.90
C ASP A 185 7.43 -7.10 21.68
N ILE A 186 8.25 -7.29 20.64
CA ILE A 186 8.86 -8.56 20.27
C ILE A 186 10.36 -8.60 20.48
N SER A 187 10.95 -7.56 21.09
CA SER A 187 12.39 -7.46 21.37
C SER A 187 12.91 -8.58 22.28
N GLY A 188 12.03 -9.16 23.10
CA GLY A 188 12.32 -10.33 23.96
C GLY A 188 12.38 -11.68 23.22
N GLY A 189 12.19 -11.69 21.89
CA GLY A 189 12.12 -12.86 21.04
C GLY A 189 10.69 -13.30 20.72
N LEU A 190 10.48 -13.94 19.58
CA LEU A 190 9.16 -14.22 19.00
C LEU A 190 8.23 -15.04 19.90
N GLY A 191 8.80 -15.93 20.73
CA GLY A 191 8.05 -16.72 21.71
C GLY A 191 7.69 -15.95 23.02
N ASN A 192 8.16 -14.71 23.17
CA ASN A 192 7.99 -13.89 24.37
C ASN A 192 7.40 -12.51 24.07
N ALA A 193 6.62 -12.38 22.98
CA ALA A 193 5.97 -11.12 22.65
C ALA A 193 5.09 -10.63 23.80
N THR A 194 5.20 -9.36 24.15
CA THR A 194 4.47 -8.74 25.26
C THR A 194 3.56 -7.64 24.77
N LEU A 195 2.30 -7.68 25.21
CA LEU A 195 1.33 -6.64 24.86
C LEU A 195 1.75 -5.30 25.46
N VAL A 196 2.00 -4.32 24.60
CA VAL A 196 2.29 -2.93 24.98
C VAL A 196 0.98 -2.16 25.16
N LYS A 197 0.08 -2.29 24.19
CA LYS A 197 -1.17 -1.56 24.17
C LYS A 197 -2.24 -2.31 23.35
N ASP A 198 -3.48 -2.24 23.84
CA ASP A 198 -4.71 -2.53 23.12
C ASP A 198 -5.51 -1.22 23.14
N MET A 199 -5.43 -0.45 22.07
CA MET A 199 -6.03 0.88 21.95
C MET A 199 -7.37 0.78 21.24
N VAL A 200 -8.40 1.37 21.82
CA VAL A 200 -9.73 1.46 21.21
C VAL A 200 -9.87 2.80 20.47
N ILE A 201 -10.32 2.77 19.25
CA ILE A 201 -10.65 3.96 18.47
C ILE A 201 -12.13 4.31 18.70
N ASN A 202 -12.38 5.26 19.61
CA ASN A 202 -13.72 5.80 19.86
C ASN A 202 -13.91 7.08 19.04
N HIS A 203 -13.99 6.94 17.72
CA HIS A 203 -14.13 8.05 16.82
C HIS A 203 -15.20 7.80 15.77
N THR A 204 -15.90 8.85 15.43
CA THR A 204 -16.87 8.90 14.34
C THR A 204 -16.46 10.03 13.40
N GLY A 205 -16.36 9.76 12.12
CA GLY A 205 -16.03 10.73 11.09
C GLY A 205 -17.06 11.85 10.98
N SER A 206 -16.74 12.86 10.19
CA SER A 206 -17.66 13.97 9.90
C SER A 206 -18.91 13.51 9.13
N ASN A 207 -18.82 12.39 8.41
CA ASN A 207 -19.92 11.72 7.71
C ASN A 207 -20.86 10.94 8.64
N GLY A 208 -20.47 10.70 9.90
CA GLY A 208 -21.25 9.97 10.90
C GLY A 208 -20.90 8.50 11.04
N ASP A 209 -19.96 7.99 10.23
CA ASP A 209 -19.50 6.60 10.25
C ASP A 209 -18.39 6.40 11.26
N LEU A 210 -18.28 5.20 11.83
CA LEU A 210 -17.19 4.85 12.73
C LEU A 210 -15.87 4.79 11.95
N ALA A 211 -14.78 5.03 12.65
CA ALA A 211 -13.45 4.80 12.10
C ALA A 211 -13.23 3.29 11.95
N GLU A 212 -12.96 2.83 10.75
CA GLU A 212 -12.58 1.47 10.41
C GLU A 212 -11.14 1.51 9.90
N PRO A 213 -10.15 1.07 10.73
CA PRO A 213 -8.76 1.08 10.32
C PRO A 213 -8.44 -0.15 9.47
N GLU A 214 -8.06 0.08 8.21
CA GLU A 214 -7.70 -0.92 7.21
C GLU A 214 -6.18 -1.06 7.07
N GLY A 215 -5.49 -0.05 6.62
CA GLY A 215 -4.05 -0.06 6.41
C GLY A 215 -3.26 0.47 7.60
N VAL A 216 -2.06 -0.09 7.83
CA VAL A 216 -1.12 0.39 8.85
C VAL A 216 0.31 0.41 8.33
N LYS A 217 1.07 1.47 8.65
CA LYS A 217 2.49 1.56 8.37
C LYS A 217 3.27 2.23 9.50
N ILE A 218 4.31 1.55 9.98
CA ILE A 218 5.30 2.12 10.89
C ILE A 218 6.32 2.86 10.03
N ALA A 219 6.51 4.14 10.30
CA ALA A 219 7.47 4.96 9.57
C ALA A 219 8.91 4.45 9.74
N PRO A 220 9.83 4.82 8.82
CA PRO A 220 11.24 4.42 8.89
C PRO A 220 11.98 4.82 10.18
N ASP A 221 11.44 5.75 10.99
CA ASP A 221 11.95 6.05 12.33
C ASP A 221 11.72 4.92 13.35
N GLY A 222 10.95 3.88 12.97
CA GLY A 222 10.58 2.75 13.83
C GLY A 222 9.63 3.13 14.96
N ARG A 223 8.99 4.30 14.88
CA ARG A 223 8.29 4.93 16.00
C ARG A 223 6.93 5.51 15.64
N THR A 224 6.85 6.29 14.59
CA THR A 224 5.60 6.91 14.13
C THR A 224 4.77 5.88 13.39
N VAL A 225 3.55 5.65 13.81
CA VAL A 225 2.58 4.76 13.17
C VAL A 225 1.56 5.60 12.44
N PHE A 226 1.35 5.33 11.18
CA PHE A 226 0.24 5.85 10.36
C PHE A 226 -0.75 4.73 10.07
N MET A 227 -2.02 5.08 9.98
CA MET A 227 -3.09 4.15 9.61
C MET A 227 -4.15 4.87 8.79
N THR A 228 -4.79 4.15 7.92
CA THR A 228 -6.03 4.58 7.27
C THR A 228 -7.21 4.36 8.21
N LEU A 229 -8.23 5.16 8.05
CA LEU A 229 -9.50 5.08 8.76
C LEU A 229 -10.57 5.20 7.68
N GLN A 230 -10.90 4.08 7.05
CA GLN A 230 -11.63 4.02 5.79
C GLN A 230 -13.00 4.67 5.91
N GLU A 231 -13.88 4.16 6.77
CA GLU A 231 -15.25 4.64 6.86
C GLU A 231 -15.36 6.08 7.34
N SER A 232 -14.45 6.54 8.21
CA SER A 232 -14.39 7.95 8.61
C SER A 232 -13.67 8.86 7.61
N ASN A 233 -13.09 8.30 6.54
CA ASN A 233 -12.38 9.03 5.48
C ASN A 233 -11.20 9.85 6.00
N GLU A 234 -10.33 9.24 6.80
CA GLU A 234 -9.24 9.93 7.52
C GLU A 234 -7.92 9.13 7.49
N ILE A 235 -6.80 9.81 7.79
CA ILE A 235 -5.54 9.22 8.21
C ILE A 235 -5.38 9.47 9.71
N GLY A 236 -5.08 8.42 10.48
CA GLY A 236 -4.70 8.51 11.89
C GLY A 236 -3.20 8.31 12.08
N TRP A 237 -2.62 8.90 13.16
CA TRP A 237 -1.23 8.62 13.53
C TRP A 237 -0.97 8.76 15.03
N PHE A 238 0.06 8.06 15.50
CA PHE A 238 0.53 8.12 16.90
C PHE A 238 2.00 7.68 17.04
N ASP A 239 2.55 7.89 18.23
CA ASP A 239 3.89 7.46 18.62
C ASP A 239 3.82 6.12 19.37
N ILE A 240 4.49 5.08 18.86
CA ILE A 240 4.48 3.72 19.44
C ILE A 240 5.10 3.66 20.86
N LEU A 241 6.02 4.57 21.17
CA LEU A 241 6.65 4.64 22.49
C LEU A 241 5.77 5.35 23.53
N SER A 242 4.73 6.04 23.08
CA SER A 242 3.79 6.78 23.93
C SER A 242 2.38 6.63 23.36
N PRO A 243 1.89 5.38 23.18
CA PRO A 243 0.60 5.16 22.53
C PRO A 243 -0.52 5.75 23.41
N PRO A 244 -1.43 6.51 22.83
CA PRO A 244 -2.53 7.11 23.58
C PRO A 244 -3.56 6.05 24.03
N ASP A 245 -4.47 6.42 24.94
CA ASP A 245 -5.58 5.53 25.32
C ASP A 245 -6.64 5.41 24.23
N THR A 246 -6.76 6.42 23.38
CA THR A 246 -7.57 6.45 22.16
C THR A 246 -6.90 7.34 21.13
N LEU A 247 -7.17 7.10 19.84
CA LEU A 247 -6.59 7.88 18.76
C LEU A 247 -7.02 9.36 18.87
N VAL A 248 -6.02 10.26 18.84
CA VAL A 248 -6.21 11.70 18.99
C VAL A 248 -5.83 12.44 17.72
N TYR A 249 -4.76 12.01 17.05
CA TYR A 249 -4.23 12.68 15.88
C TYR A 249 -4.79 12.03 14.61
N LYS A 250 -5.47 12.83 13.79
CA LYS A 250 -6.07 12.42 12.53
C LYS A 250 -6.29 13.58 11.59
N MET A 251 -6.35 13.28 10.29
CA MET A 251 -6.62 14.24 9.23
C MET A 251 -7.64 13.67 8.24
N GLU A 252 -8.68 14.42 7.95
CA GLU A 252 -9.75 14.06 7.03
C GLU A 252 -9.38 14.35 5.57
N PHE A 253 -9.82 13.51 4.63
CA PHE A 253 -9.82 13.76 3.20
C PHE A 253 -11.04 14.63 2.85
N THR A 254 -10.85 15.95 2.85
CA THR A 254 -11.97 16.90 2.77
C THR A 254 -12.48 17.18 1.36
N SER A 255 -11.69 16.87 0.34
CA SER A 255 -12.00 17.20 -1.06
C SER A 255 -12.71 16.08 -1.81
N VAL A 256 -12.61 14.85 -1.32
CA VAL A 256 -13.08 13.64 -1.96
C VAL A 256 -13.59 12.64 -0.93
N ASN A 257 -14.47 11.73 -1.35
CA ASN A 257 -14.80 10.54 -0.57
C ASN A 257 -13.75 9.47 -0.91
N HIS A 258 -12.59 9.56 -0.27
CA HIS A 258 -11.42 8.76 -0.61
C HIS A 258 -11.56 7.31 -0.14
N LYS A 259 -12.12 7.13 1.08
CA LYS A 259 -12.21 5.81 1.70
C LYS A 259 -10.86 5.08 1.65
N PRO A 260 -9.86 5.59 2.37
CA PRO A 260 -8.50 5.11 2.24
C PRO A 260 -8.34 3.70 2.81
N ASP A 261 -7.76 2.81 2.02
CA ASP A 261 -7.39 1.47 2.40
C ASP A 261 -5.86 1.37 2.60
N GLY A 262 -5.09 1.02 1.57
CA GLY A 262 -3.64 0.90 1.67
C GLY A 262 -2.93 2.21 2.05
N ILE A 263 -1.82 2.08 2.79
CA ILE A 263 -1.00 3.22 3.21
C ILE A 263 0.50 2.89 3.15
N TRP A 264 1.30 3.86 2.71
CA TRP A 264 2.75 3.76 2.72
C TRP A 264 3.41 5.09 3.09
N VAL A 265 4.54 5.01 3.80
CA VAL A 265 5.37 6.16 4.17
C VAL A 265 6.67 6.10 3.38
N ASN A 266 7.09 7.20 2.76
CA ASN A 266 8.36 7.24 2.06
C ASN A 266 9.57 7.18 3.01
N ASP A 267 10.74 6.77 2.49
CA ASP A 267 11.95 6.56 3.29
C ASP A 267 12.43 7.82 4.04
N ALA A 268 12.21 8.98 3.46
CA ALA A 268 12.57 10.27 4.06
C ALA A 268 11.55 10.79 5.10
N GLN A 269 10.40 10.11 5.27
CA GLN A 269 9.28 10.52 6.13
C GLN A 269 8.80 11.95 5.86
N THR A 270 8.65 12.29 4.60
CA THR A 270 8.20 13.61 4.15
C THR A 270 6.78 13.59 3.61
N TYR A 271 6.27 12.42 3.28
CA TYR A 271 4.88 12.21 2.85
C TYR A 271 4.45 10.75 3.06
N VAL A 272 3.13 10.56 3.07
CA VAL A 272 2.47 9.25 2.99
C VAL A 272 1.68 9.16 1.71
N ALA A 273 1.56 7.97 1.13
CA ALA A 273 0.65 7.66 0.04
C ALA A 273 -0.49 6.79 0.55
N THR A 274 -1.70 6.99 0.03
CA THR A 274 -2.87 6.17 0.32
C THR A 274 -3.60 5.79 -0.96
N ALA A 275 -4.08 4.56 -1.01
CA ALA A 275 -5.05 4.08 -1.99
C ALA A 275 -6.46 4.38 -1.50
N GLY A 276 -7.36 4.76 -2.38
CA GLY A 276 -8.73 5.11 -2.00
C GLY A 276 -9.75 4.46 -2.91
N GLU A 277 -10.60 3.62 -2.36
CA GLU A 277 -11.54 2.77 -3.07
C GLU A 277 -12.58 3.54 -3.88
N ILE A 278 -13.30 4.47 -3.23
CA ILE A 278 -14.57 4.97 -3.78
C ILE A 278 -14.40 5.92 -4.96
N ASP A 279 -13.52 6.90 -4.86
CA ASP A 279 -13.33 7.88 -5.95
C ASP A 279 -12.20 7.45 -6.92
N GLY A 280 -11.66 6.23 -6.76
CA GLY A 280 -10.61 5.66 -7.61
C GLY A 280 -9.40 6.59 -7.69
N GLN A 281 -8.88 7.04 -6.55
CA GLN A 281 -7.79 7.99 -6.48
C GLN A 281 -6.66 7.50 -5.60
N LEU A 282 -5.43 7.83 -6.00
CA LEU A 282 -4.27 7.72 -5.14
C LEU A 282 -3.98 9.10 -4.55
N CYS A 283 -3.66 9.16 -3.28
CA CYS A 283 -3.39 10.42 -2.61
C CYS A 283 -1.98 10.45 -2.01
N VAL A 284 -1.26 11.55 -2.25
CA VAL A 284 -0.01 11.87 -1.56
C VAL A 284 -0.28 12.96 -0.53
N THR A 285 -0.07 12.66 0.73
CA THR A 285 -0.23 13.59 1.85
C THR A 285 1.13 13.97 2.40
N MET A 286 1.48 15.26 2.29
CA MET A 286 2.74 15.78 2.83
C MET A 286 2.74 15.75 4.36
N LEU A 287 3.89 15.46 4.93
CA LEU A 287 4.12 15.50 6.37
C LEU A 287 4.85 16.79 6.77
N ASP A 288 4.42 17.43 7.87
CA ASP A 288 5.16 18.55 8.46
C ASP A 288 6.42 18.01 9.15
N GLY A 289 7.58 18.38 8.63
CA GLY A 289 8.87 17.90 9.09
C GLY A 289 9.20 18.14 10.57
N ALA A 290 8.44 19.00 11.26
CA ALA A 290 8.64 19.27 12.69
C ALA A 290 8.01 18.21 13.60
N ASN A 291 6.88 17.62 13.20
CA ASN A 291 6.08 16.73 14.06
C ASN A 291 5.60 15.46 13.31
N GLY A 292 5.94 15.29 12.03
CA GLY A 292 5.42 14.21 11.19
C GLY A 292 3.89 14.25 10.97
N ALA A 293 3.25 15.40 11.26
CA ALA A 293 1.82 15.53 11.09
C ALA A 293 1.44 15.70 9.61
N PRO A 294 0.41 15.00 9.11
CA PRO A 294 -0.15 15.23 7.77
C PRO A 294 -0.56 16.69 7.54
N SER A 295 -0.36 17.22 6.34
CA SER A 295 -0.62 18.62 6.01
C SER A 295 -1.35 18.83 4.69
N THR A 296 -0.69 18.74 3.55
CA THR A 296 -1.26 19.00 2.22
C THR A 296 -1.51 17.71 1.48
N GLN A 297 -2.68 17.57 0.88
CA GLN A 297 -3.09 16.41 0.09
C GLN A 297 -3.07 16.73 -1.40
N THR A 298 -2.54 15.81 -2.20
CA THR A 298 -2.54 15.88 -3.67
C THR A 298 -3.00 14.55 -4.23
N TYR A 299 -3.92 14.60 -5.19
CA TYR A 299 -4.57 13.41 -5.74
C TYR A 299 -4.11 13.14 -7.17
N ALA A 300 -3.83 11.87 -7.48
CA ALA A 300 -3.72 11.36 -8.84
C ALA A 300 -5.09 10.84 -9.28
N ASN A 301 -5.58 11.30 -10.41
CA ASN A 301 -6.92 10.94 -10.88
C ASN A 301 -6.85 9.78 -11.86
N LEU A 302 -6.94 8.56 -11.35
CA LEU A 302 -6.87 7.31 -12.12
C LEU A 302 -7.86 7.28 -13.28
N ALA A 303 -9.10 7.73 -13.08
CA ALA A 303 -10.12 7.69 -14.13
C ALA A 303 -9.76 8.50 -15.39
N SER A 304 -8.93 9.56 -15.25
CA SER A 304 -8.45 10.34 -16.39
C SER A 304 -7.12 9.85 -16.97
N ASP A 305 -6.31 9.16 -16.17
CA ASP A 305 -4.91 8.88 -16.48
C ASP A 305 -4.73 7.46 -17.07
N LEU A 306 -5.60 6.52 -16.68
CA LEU A 306 -5.53 5.14 -17.16
C LEU A 306 -5.80 5.02 -18.66
N PRO A 307 -5.17 4.04 -19.34
CA PRO A 307 -5.45 3.77 -20.73
C PRO A 307 -6.94 3.52 -20.98
N SER A 308 -7.54 4.21 -21.93
CA SER A 308 -8.96 4.06 -22.28
C SER A 308 -9.34 2.65 -22.78
N SER A 309 -8.35 1.80 -23.01
CA SER A 309 -8.51 0.40 -23.35
C SER A 309 -8.74 -0.49 -22.12
N TRP A 310 -8.42 -0.02 -20.94
CA TRP A 310 -8.68 -0.75 -19.71
C TRP A 310 -10.15 -0.64 -19.32
N THR A 311 -10.68 -1.72 -18.77
CA THR A 311 -12.06 -1.81 -18.26
C THR A 311 -11.99 -2.38 -16.85
N TRP A 312 -12.95 -1.99 -16.01
CA TRP A 312 -13.08 -2.49 -14.65
C TRP A 312 -14.42 -3.19 -14.46
N GLU A 313 -14.51 -4.09 -13.49
CA GLU A 313 -15.64 -4.98 -13.28
C GLU A 313 -16.89 -4.21 -12.85
N ASP A 314 -16.75 -3.30 -11.91
CA ASP A 314 -17.85 -2.49 -11.41
C ASP A 314 -17.58 -0.99 -11.60
N ILE A 315 -17.93 -0.48 -12.76
CA ILE A 315 -17.78 0.94 -13.08
C ILE A 315 -18.58 1.86 -12.13
N THR A 316 -19.55 1.32 -11.38
CA THR A 316 -20.35 2.10 -10.43
C THR A 316 -19.66 2.28 -9.09
N LYS A 317 -18.74 1.38 -8.75
CA LYS A 317 -17.89 1.49 -7.56
C LYS A 317 -16.63 2.31 -7.83
N GLY A 318 -16.15 2.35 -9.05
CA GLY A 318 -14.92 3.03 -9.44
C GLY A 318 -13.84 2.05 -9.88
N ILE A 319 -12.58 2.33 -9.57
CA ILE A 319 -11.41 1.54 -9.99
C ILE A 319 -10.89 0.68 -8.84
N GLU A 320 -11.27 0.99 -7.63
CA GLU A 320 -10.90 0.32 -6.37
C GLU A 320 -9.38 0.11 -6.22
N PRO A 321 -8.60 1.17 -5.94
CA PRO A 321 -7.22 1.01 -5.50
C PRO A 321 -7.16 0.43 -4.09
N GLU A 322 -6.38 -0.64 -3.92
CA GLU A 322 -6.23 -1.39 -2.67
C GLU A 322 -4.87 -1.11 -2.02
N GLU A 323 -3.91 -1.97 -2.21
CA GLU A 323 -2.59 -1.78 -1.61
C GLU A 323 -1.74 -0.78 -2.38
N ILE A 324 -0.89 -0.05 -1.67
CA ILE A 324 0.00 0.97 -2.21
C ILE A 324 1.38 0.86 -1.59
N LEU A 325 2.42 1.19 -2.36
CA LEU A 325 3.77 1.33 -1.85
C LEU A 325 4.53 2.46 -2.58
N ILE A 326 5.60 2.93 -1.95
CA ILE A 326 6.51 3.91 -2.52
C ILE A 326 7.87 3.24 -2.74
N VAL A 327 8.46 3.51 -3.90
CA VAL A 327 9.82 3.09 -4.25
C VAL A 327 10.68 4.33 -4.43
N ASP A 328 11.58 4.55 -3.49
CA ASP A 328 12.54 5.64 -3.55
C ASP A 328 13.88 5.13 -4.12
N LYS A 329 14.45 5.87 -5.08
CA LYS A 329 15.76 5.59 -5.61
C LYS A 329 16.45 6.88 -6.09
N ASP A 330 17.61 7.16 -5.52
CA ASP A 330 18.36 8.39 -5.80
C ASP A 330 17.49 9.62 -5.51
N ASP A 331 17.24 10.47 -6.50
CA ASP A 331 16.39 11.66 -6.36
C ASP A 331 14.98 11.44 -6.91
N GLN A 332 14.56 10.19 -7.15
CA GLN A 332 13.28 9.84 -7.75
C GLN A 332 12.44 8.99 -6.81
N SER A 333 11.13 9.20 -6.88
CA SER A 333 10.14 8.46 -6.09
C SER A 333 8.99 8.02 -6.98
N PHE A 334 8.58 6.76 -6.84
CA PHE A 334 7.46 6.20 -7.56
C PHE A 334 6.46 5.57 -6.59
N MET A 335 5.20 5.80 -6.85
CA MET A 335 4.08 5.20 -6.15
C MET A 335 3.53 4.08 -7.01
N ILE A 336 3.38 2.90 -6.44
CA ILE A 336 2.82 1.72 -7.11
C ILE A 336 1.58 1.31 -6.34
N SER A 337 0.48 1.02 -7.05
CA SER A 337 -0.77 0.57 -6.42
C SER A 337 -1.42 -0.53 -7.24
N THR A 338 -2.09 -1.46 -6.56
CA THR A 338 -3.03 -2.40 -7.16
C THR A 338 -4.35 -1.70 -7.43
N LEU A 339 -5.05 -2.16 -8.46
CA LEU A 339 -6.39 -1.69 -8.84
C LEU A 339 -7.28 -2.93 -8.96
N GLN A 340 -8.10 -3.18 -7.95
CA GLN A 340 -8.88 -4.41 -7.81
C GLN A 340 -9.81 -4.62 -9.01
N ASP A 341 -10.70 -3.70 -9.26
CA ASP A 341 -11.68 -3.77 -10.34
C ASP A 341 -11.06 -3.77 -11.75
N ALA A 342 -9.86 -3.18 -11.90
CA ALA A 342 -9.18 -3.15 -13.19
C ALA A 342 -8.28 -4.37 -13.44
N GLY A 343 -8.05 -5.22 -12.43
CA GLY A 343 -7.12 -6.35 -12.52
C GLY A 343 -5.69 -5.92 -12.89
N ALA A 344 -5.23 -4.82 -12.33
CA ALA A 344 -4.03 -4.16 -12.79
C ALA A 344 -3.16 -3.63 -11.64
N VAL A 345 -1.91 -3.33 -11.97
CA VAL A 345 -1.01 -2.54 -11.15
C VAL A 345 -0.59 -1.29 -11.91
N VAL A 346 -0.52 -0.16 -11.23
CA VAL A 346 -0.16 1.14 -11.82
C VAL A 346 1.04 1.77 -11.13
N VAL A 347 1.75 2.61 -11.86
CA VAL A 347 2.91 3.36 -11.38
C VAL A 347 2.70 4.85 -11.67
N TYR A 348 2.95 5.66 -10.66
CA TYR A 348 2.99 7.12 -10.77
C TYR A 348 4.36 7.63 -10.36
N ASP A 349 4.93 8.52 -11.17
CA ASP A 349 6.07 9.34 -10.76
C ASP A 349 5.58 10.39 -9.75
N ILE A 350 6.11 10.32 -8.55
CA ILE A 350 5.87 11.25 -7.45
C ILE A 350 7.16 11.92 -6.97
N THR A 351 8.15 12.02 -7.85
CA THR A 351 9.38 12.79 -7.61
C THR A 351 9.05 14.23 -7.21
N ASP A 352 8.03 14.81 -7.80
CA ASP A 352 7.31 15.96 -7.25
C ASP A 352 5.99 15.46 -6.61
N PRO A 353 5.95 15.25 -5.28
CA PRO A 353 4.78 14.68 -4.61
C PRO A 353 3.53 15.60 -4.66
N GLN A 354 3.71 16.85 -5.08
CA GLN A 354 2.62 17.78 -5.32
C GLN A 354 2.07 17.73 -6.75
N ASN A 355 2.66 16.90 -7.61
CA ASN A 355 2.24 16.74 -8.99
C ASN A 355 2.46 15.29 -9.48
N PRO A 356 1.72 14.31 -8.95
CA PRO A 356 1.79 12.92 -9.40
C PRO A 356 1.51 12.80 -10.90
N VAL A 357 2.35 12.05 -11.60
CA VAL A 357 2.23 11.83 -13.06
C VAL A 357 2.16 10.34 -13.34
N TYR A 358 1.13 9.89 -14.05
CA TYR A 358 1.04 8.49 -14.51
C TYR A 358 2.26 8.14 -15.38
N ASP A 359 2.91 7.06 -15.03
CA ASP A 359 4.11 6.58 -15.73
C ASP A 359 3.82 5.29 -16.51
N SER A 360 3.39 4.24 -15.84
CA SER A 360 3.17 2.93 -16.45
C SER A 360 2.12 2.11 -15.70
N GLY A 361 1.79 0.95 -16.25
CA GLY A 361 0.93 -0.02 -15.59
C GLY A 361 0.86 -1.33 -16.38
N ALA A 362 0.42 -2.40 -15.71
CA ALA A 362 0.32 -3.73 -16.30
C ALA A 362 -0.85 -4.51 -15.72
N ILE A 363 -1.41 -5.40 -16.53
CA ILE A 363 -2.45 -6.36 -16.12
C ILE A 363 -1.81 -7.48 -15.30
N THR A 364 -2.44 -7.86 -14.20
CA THR A 364 -1.92 -8.81 -13.21
C THR A 364 -2.40 -10.25 -13.39
N GLU A 365 -3.50 -10.45 -14.10
CA GLU A 365 -4.23 -11.71 -14.21
C GLU A 365 -3.46 -12.88 -14.84
N LEU A 366 -3.87 -14.10 -14.48
CA LEU A 366 -3.33 -15.35 -15.01
C LEU A 366 -3.64 -15.50 -16.51
N ASN A 367 -4.85 -15.17 -16.92
CA ASN A 367 -5.27 -15.25 -18.31
C ASN A 367 -5.08 -13.88 -18.97
N ASP A 368 -4.37 -13.81 -20.09
CA ASP A 368 -4.36 -12.62 -20.95
C ASP A 368 -5.79 -12.43 -21.51
N TYR A 369 -6.68 -11.86 -20.72
CA TYR A 369 -7.99 -11.47 -21.18
C TYR A 369 -7.80 -10.39 -22.24
N THR A 370 -7.77 -10.82 -23.49
CA THR A 370 -7.86 -9.87 -24.59
C THR A 370 -9.28 -9.31 -24.59
N GLN A 371 -9.42 -8.00 -24.64
CA GLN A 371 -10.69 -7.25 -24.72
C GLN A 371 -11.71 -7.75 -25.77
N GLU A 372 -11.33 -8.70 -26.64
CA GLU A 372 -12.16 -9.25 -27.69
C GLU A 372 -13.37 -10.04 -27.16
N GLU A 373 -13.39 -10.45 -25.91
CA GLU A 373 -14.46 -11.30 -25.37
C GLU A 373 -15.46 -10.56 -24.47
N GLY A 374 -15.27 -9.26 -24.22
CA GLY A 374 -16.18 -8.47 -23.38
C GLY A 374 -16.22 -8.99 -21.92
N GLY A 375 -15.21 -9.75 -21.53
CA GLY A 375 -15.01 -10.18 -20.15
C GLY A 375 -14.38 -9.07 -19.34
N MET A 376 -14.92 -8.84 -18.18
CA MET A 376 -14.34 -7.98 -17.16
C MET A 376 -13.12 -8.70 -16.55
N SER A 377 -12.12 -7.97 -16.10
CA SER A 377 -11.03 -8.51 -15.32
C SER A 377 -11.60 -9.18 -14.07
N SER A 378 -11.15 -10.37 -13.76
CA SER A 378 -11.52 -11.10 -12.54
C SER A 378 -10.30 -11.31 -11.63
N GLY A 379 -9.22 -10.58 -11.89
CA GLY A 379 -7.96 -10.75 -11.15
C GLY A 379 -8.08 -10.33 -9.69
N GLU A 380 -8.81 -9.26 -9.44
CA GLU A 380 -8.96 -8.68 -8.09
C GLU A 380 -7.61 -8.64 -7.34
N PRO A 381 -6.63 -7.84 -7.82
CA PRO A 381 -5.33 -7.75 -7.17
C PRO A 381 -5.41 -6.94 -5.88
N GLU A 382 -5.12 -7.59 -4.77
CA GLU A 382 -5.13 -7.03 -3.43
C GLU A 382 -3.70 -6.73 -2.94
N GLY A 383 -2.89 -7.78 -2.82
CA GLY A 383 -1.55 -7.68 -2.25
C GLY A 383 -0.49 -7.19 -3.21
N LEU A 384 0.39 -6.32 -2.71
CA LEU A 384 1.49 -5.71 -3.46
C LEU A 384 2.77 -5.72 -2.63
N HIS A 385 3.92 -6.08 -3.22
CA HIS A 385 5.21 -5.88 -2.56
C HIS A 385 6.35 -5.68 -3.56
N TYR A 386 7.24 -4.73 -3.28
CA TYR A 386 8.44 -4.45 -4.07
C TYR A 386 9.70 -4.87 -3.34
N LYS A 387 10.64 -5.48 -4.06
CA LYS A 387 11.99 -5.77 -3.56
C LYS A 387 13.00 -5.92 -4.68
N ASN A 388 14.12 -5.19 -4.60
CA ASN A 388 15.29 -5.37 -5.48
C ASN A 388 14.97 -5.38 -6.98
N GLY A 389 14.07 -4.53 -7.44
CA GLY A 389 13.70 -4.44 -8.85
C GLY A 389 12.67 -5.47 -9.30
N PHE A 390 11.94 -6.07 -8.35
CA PHE A 390 10.81 -6.95 -8.64
C PHE A 390 9.58 -6.50 -7.86
N VAL A 391 8.42 -6.68 -8.47
CA VAL A 391 7.11 -6.46 -7.86
C VAL A 391 6.37 -7.79 -7.84
N LEU A 392 5.79 -8.13 -6.70
CA LEU A 392 4.84 -9.23 -6.53
C LEU A 392 3.44 -8.65 -6.36
N VAL A 393 2.47 -9.31 -6.96
CA VAL A 393 1.05 -9.01 -6.80
C VAL A 393 0.30 -10.31 -6.52
N ALA A 394 -0.58 -10.29 -5.52
CA ALA A 394 -1.54 -11.36 -5.25
C ALA A 394 -2.90 -11.00 -5.86
N ASN A 395 -3.53 -11.95 -6.54
CA ASN A 395 -4.85 -11.79 -7.13
C ASN A 395 -5.82 -12.75 -6.43
N THR A 396 -6.88 -12.24 -5.82
CA THR A 396 -7.88 -13.01 -5.08
C THR A 396 -8.93 -13.63 -5.98
N GLY A 397 -9.46 -12.87 -6.92
CA GLY A 397 -10.50 -13.29 -7.84
C GLY A 397 -10.05 -14.36 -8.85
N ASP A 398 -8.81 -14.27 -9.30
CA ASP A 398 -8.12 -15.30 -10.09
C ASP A 398 -6.93 -15.82 -9.27
N PRO A 399 -7.12 -16.81 -8.37
CA PRO A 399 -6.16 -17.17 -7.35
C PRO A 399 -4.75 -17.39 -7.91
N SER A 400 -3.95 -16.33 -7.91
CA SER A 400 -2.64 -16.33 -8.56
C SER A 400 -1.66 -15.35 -7.91
N VAL A 401 -0.39 -15.52 -8.25
CA VAL A 401 0.67 -14.55 -7.95
C VAL A 401 1.32 -14.11 -9.25
N ALA A 402 1.39 -12.81 -9.47
CA ALA A 402 2.10 -12.21 -10.59
C ALA A 402 3.46 -11.67 -10.14
N LEU A 403 4.47 -11.87 -10.99
CA LEU A 403 5.83 -11.35 -10.82
C LEU A 403 6.14 -10.38 -11.96
N PHE A 404 6.51 -9.17 -11.60
CA PHE A 404 6.98 -8.16 -12.53
C PHE A 404 8.44 -7.82 -12.29
N LYS A 405 9.13 -7.46 -13.36
CA LYS A 405 10.41 -6.77 -13.27
C LYS A 405 10.16 -5.27 -13.30
N ALA A 406 10.68 -4.59 -12.31
CA ALA A 406 10.75 -3.15 -12.27
C ALA A 406 12.08 -2.68 -12.86
N SER A 407 12.05 -1.78 -13.83
CA SER A 407 13.23 -1.28 -14.54
C SER A 407 13.19 0.24 -14.57
N TRP A 408 14.32 0.85 -14.24
CA TRP A 408 14.57 2.27 -14.45
C TRP A 408 15.03 2.44 -15.90
N VAL A 409 14.32 3.26 -16.66
CA VAL A 409 14.63 3.54 -18.06
C VAL A 409 15.30 4.91 -18.12
N ASP A 410 16.59 4.93 -18.46
CA ASP A 410 17.38 6.16 -18.62
C ASP A 410 17.03 6.89 -19.92
#